data_d686c9068024d340e2c8a6274ea9fac2
#
_entry.id   d686c9068024d340e2c8a6274ea9fac2
#
_cell.length_a   1.000
_cell.length_b   1.000
_cell.length_c   1.000
_cell.angle_alpha   90.00
_cell.angle_beta   90.00
_cell.angle_gamma   90.00
#
_symmetry.space_group_name_H-M   'P 1'
#
loop_
_entity.id
_entity.type
_entity.pdbx_description
1 polymer ?
#
loop_
_entity_poly.entity_id
_entity_poly.type
_entity_poly.pdbx_seq_one_letter_code
_entity_poly.pdbx_strand_id
1 'polypeptide(L)'
;MYRKICVTNRALAEHPFLEQLACVLATKPYAMILREKDLTEEVYEELAGKVKKLCENTDTRLILHSFPDAAMHLGCTAIHMPLHRFTEMPEEQKQKFLVRGVSVHSVEDARLAEQCGATYLTAGHVFVTDCKKGLAPRGLDFLHEVCSSVKIPV
;
A
#
# COMPACT_ATOMS: atom_id res chain seq x y z
N MET A 1 3.31 -13.00 15.27
CA MET A 1 4.24 -11.86 15.19
C MET A 1 3.65 -10.81 14.28
N TYR A 2 3.43 -9.59 14.74
CA TYR A 2 2.85 -8.52 13.93
C TYR A 2 3.88 -7.94 12.97
N ARG A 3 3.47 -7.66 11.73
CA ARG A 3 4.29 -6.97 10.73
C ARG A 3 3.95 -5.48 10.73
N LYS A 4 4.94 -4.62 10.86
CA LYS A 4 4.75 -3.17 10.77
C LYS A 4 4.90 -2.74 9.31
N ILE A 5 3.92 -2.06 8.77
CA ILE A 5 3.96 -1.47 7.43
C ILE A 5 3.85 0.04 7.58
N CYS A 6 4.81 0.77 7.03
CA CYS A 6 4.78 2.22 6.95
C CYS A 6 4.02 2.63 5.68
N VAL A 7 3.08 3.57 5.80
CA VAL A 7 2.43 4.21 4.65
C VAL A 7 2.85 5.67 4.63
N THR A 8 3.43 6.13 3.52
CA THR A 8 3.94 7.48 3.43
C THR A 8 2.85 8.51 3.21
N ASN A 9 3.11 9.73 3.65
CA ASN A 9 2.36 10.93 3.32
C ASN A 9 3.31 12.13 3.45
N ARG A 10 3.76 12.66 2.32
CA ARG A 10 4.72 13.77 2.23
C ARG A 10 4.25 15.02 2.97
N ALA A 11 2.93 15.28 2.96
CA ALA A 11 2.35 16.45 3.60
C ALA A 11 2.45 16.42 5.15
N LEU A 12 2.74 15.26 5.73
CA LEU A 12 2.89 15.08 7.18
C LEU A 12 4.38 14.98 7.60
N ALA A 13 5.32 15.10 6.66
CA ALA A 13 6.74 15.03 6.97
C ALA A 13 7.19 16.33 7.68
N GLU A 14 7.81 16.21 8.84
CA GLU A 14 8.37 17.33 9.63
C GLU A 14 9.79 17.69 9.20
N HIS A 15 10.46 16.80 8.47
CA HIS A 15 11.81 16.96 7.91
C HIS A 15 11.78 16.77 6.38
N PRO A 16 12.88 17.06 5.66
CA PRO A 16 12.99 16.71 4.25
C PRO A 16 12.60 15.25 4.02
N PHE A 17 11.69 15.03 3.09
CA PHE A 17 10.95 13.75 3.00
C PHE A 17 11.85 12.51 2.93
N LEU A 18 12.91 12.55 2.15
CA LEU A 18 13.85 11.41 2.05
C LEU A 18 14.62 11.15 3.34
N GLU A 19 14.95 12.19 4.10
CA GLU A 19 15.60 12.06 5.41
C GLU A 19 14.64 11.44 6.43
N GLN A 20 13.37 11.86 6.43
CA GLN A 20 12.31 11.26 7.23
C GLN A 20 12.14 9.77 6.91
N LEU A 21 12.14 9.40 5.63
CA LEU A 21 12.07 8.01 5.21
C LEU A 21 13.29 7.18 5.65
N ALA A 22 14.48 7.76 5.59
CA ALA A 22 15.70 7.10 6.09
C ALA A 22 15.60 6.79 7.60
N CYS A 23 15.08 7.73 8.40
CA CYS A 23 14.81 7.52 9.82
C CYS A 23 13.79 6.39 10.06
N VAL A 24 12.72 6.34 9.25
CA VAL A 24 11.72 5.26 9.33
C VAL A 24 12.35 3.92 8.96
N LEU A 25 13.14 3.85 7.89
CA LEU A 25 13.82 2.62 7.44
C LEU A 25 14.79 2.07 8.52
N ALA A 26 15.43 2.96 9.30
CA ALA A 26 16.28 2.55 10.42
C ALA A 26 15.51 1.75 11.50
N THR A 27 14.18 1.91 11.59
CA THR A 27 13.31 1.11 12.47
C THR A 27 12.98 -0.29 11.93
N LYS A 28 13.46 -0.62 10.72
CA LYS A 28 13.28 -1.90 10.03
C LYS A 28 11.81 -2.33 9.93
N PRO A 29 10.91 -1.51 9.33
CA PRO A 29 9.56 -1.95 9.07
C PRO A 29 9.57 -3.12 8.06
N TYR A 30 8.57 -3.99 8.13
CA TYR A 30 8.42 -5.10 7.18
C TYR A 30 8.26 -4.63 5.73
N ALA A 31 7.50 -3.54 5.54
CA ALA A 31 7.31 -2.90 4.25
C ALA A 31 7.06 -1.41 4.40
N MET A 32 7.31 -0.69 3.29
CA MET A 32 6.97 0.72 3.12
C MET A 32 6.09 0.87 1.87
N ILE A 33 4.88 1.40 2.03
CA ILE A 33 4.00 1.75 0.92
C ILE A 33 4.22 3.22 0.58
N LEU A 34 4.78 3.50 -0.61
CA LEU A 34 4.96 4.87 -1.11
C LEU A 34 3.63 5.37 -1.68
N ARG A 35 2.90 6.18 -0.90
CA ARG A 35 1.54 6.64 -1.23
C ARG A 35 1.50 8.16 -1.32
N GLU A 36 1.77 8.69 -2.51
CA GLU A 36 1.77 10.12 -2.82
C GLU A 36 0.81 10.39 -4.00
N LYS A 37 -0.48 10.47 -3.70
CA LYS A 37 -1.57 10.49 -4.70
C LYS A 37 -1.69 11.79 -5.49
N ASP A 38 -1.09 12.85 -5.00
CA ASP A 38 -1.14 14.21 -5.55
C ASP A 38 -0.06 14.45 -6.62
N LEU A 39 0.82 13.48 -6.85
CA LEU A 39 1.86 13.57 -7.87
C LEU A 39 1.37 13.09 -9.24
N THR A 40 1.93 13.68 -10.30
CA THR A 40 1.85 13.09 -11.63
C THR A 40 2.70 11.80 -11.67
N GLU A 41 2.48 10.95 -12.66
CA GLU A 41 3.18 9.68 -12.76
C GLU A 41 4.69 9.87 -12.91
N GLU A 42 5.13 10.83 -13.72
CA GLU A 42 6.55 11.13 -13.94
C GLU A 42 7.24 11.57 -12.65
N VAL A 43 6.62 12.50 -11.90
CA VAL A 43 7.16 12.99 -10.63
C VAL A 43 7.15 11.89 -9.57
N TYR A 44 6.10 11.04 -9.57
CA TYR A 44 6.03 9.89 -8.70
C TYR A 44 7.13 8.86 -9.01
N GLU A 45 7.38 8.57 -10.28
CA GLU A 45 8.42 7.63 -10.71
C GLU A 45 9.82 8.12 -10.31
N GLU A 46 10.11 9.42 -10.49
CA GLU A 46 11.37 10.01 -10.03
C GLU A 46 11.56 9.87 -8.51
N LEU A 47 10.51 10.18 -7.73
CA LEU A 47 10.53 10.03 -6.28
C LEU A 47 10.69 8.56 -5.88
N ALA A 48 9.94 7.66 -6.51
CA ALA A 48 9.99 6.23 -6.25
C ALA A 48 11.38 5.65 -6.53
N GLY A 49 12.06 6.12 -7.56
CA GLY A 49 13.46 5.75 -7.84
C GLY A 49 14.41 6.14 -6.73
N LYS A 50 14.25 7.33 -6.13
CA LYS A 50 15.03 7.78 -4.97
C LYS A 50 14.74 6.93 -3.72
N VAL A 51 13.45 6.66 -3.45
CA VAL A 51 13.03 5.83 -2.32
C VAL A 51 13.49 4.37 -2.49
N LYS A 52 13.44 3.83 -3.71
CA LYS A 52 13.96 2.49 -4.00
C LYS A 52 15.43 2.36 -3.59
N LYS A 53 16.27 3.33 -3.97
CA LYS A 53 17.69 3.37 -3.57
C LYS A 53 17.88 3.39 -2.05
N LEU A 54 17.03 4.10 -1.31
CA LEU A 54 17.07 4.08 0.16
C LEU A 54 16.73 2.69 0.72
N CYS A 55 15.80 1.97 0.10
CA CYS A 55 15.38 0.64 0.54
C CYS A 55 16.39 -0.47 0.19
N GLU A 56 17.23 -0.31 -0.86
CA GLU A 56 18.16 -1.34 -1.36
C GLU A 56 19.13 -1.89 -0.30
N ASN A 57 19.49 -1.07 0.68
CA ASN A 57 20.38 -1.47 1.78
C ASN A 57 19.63 -1.86 3.06
N THR A 58 18.35 -2.20 2.96
CA THR A 58 17.49 -2.55 4.09
C THR A 58 16.71 -3.84 3.78
N ASP A 59 16.19 -4.49 4.83
CA ASP A 59 15.27 -5.63 4.68
C ASP A 59 13.82 -5.17 4.42
N THR A 60 13.57 -3.86 4.33
CA THR A 60 12.22 -3.29 4.14
C THR A 60 11.79 -3.42 2.67
N ARG A 61 10.67 -4.09 2.44
CA ARG A 61 10.07 -4.17 1.11
C ARG A 61 9.44 -2.85 0.70
N LEU A 62 9.88 -2.28 -0.42
CA LEU A 62 9.19 -1.15 -1.04
C LEU A 62 7.96 -1.65 -1.82
N ILE A 63 6.81 -1.03 -1.58
CA ILE A 63 5.55 -1.27 -2.27
C ILE A 63 5.11 0.05 -2.89
N LEU A 64 4.98 0.11 -4.21
CA LEU A 64 4.50 1.32 -4.88
C LEU A 64 2.97 1.36 -4.87
N HIS A 65 2.40 2.56 -4.78
CA HIS A 65 0.95 2.73 -4.65
C HIS A 65 0.37 3.43 -5.87
N SER A 66 -0.61 2.81 -6.52
CA SER A 66 -1.45 3.38 -7.60
C SER A 66 -0.78 3.71 -8.94
N PHE A 67 0.51 3.49 -9.12
CA PHE A 67 1.24 3.76 -10.36
C PHE A 67 1.92 2.47 -10.87
N PRO A 68 1.17 1.58 -11.54
CA PRO A 68 1.69 0.30 -11.99
C PRO A 68 2.78 0.43 -13.06
N ASP A 69 2.67 1.40 -13.97
CA ASP A 69 3.66 1.59 -15.03
C ASP A 69 4.99 2.09 -14.44
N ALA A 70 4.97 3.05 -13.53
CA ALA A 70 6.15 3.47 -12.78
C ALA A 70 6.78 2.29 -12.00
N ALA A 71 5.95 1.42 -11.41
CA ALA A 71 6.46 0.23 -10.71
C ALA A 71 7.16 -0.74 -11.67
N MET A 72 6.61 -0.97 -12.85
CA MET A 72 7.22 -1.83 -13.88
C MET A 72 8.52 -1.23 -14.42
N HIS A 73 8.56 0.07 -14.74
CA HIS A 73 9.77 0.77 -15.21
C HIS A 73 10.90 0.68 -14.19
N LEU A 74 10.58 0.79 -12.91
CA LEU A 74 11.56 0.67 -11.82
C LEU A 74 11.90 -0.77 -11.44
N GLY A 75 11.28 -1.78 -12.08
CA GLY A 75 11.48 -3.20 -11.74
C GLY A 75 10.96 -3.57 -10.34
N CYS A 76 9.98 -2.82 -9.82
CA CYS A 76 9.34 -3.13 -8.54
C CYS A 76 8.26 -4.21 -8.73
N THR A 77 8.33 -5.28 -7.95
CA THR A 77 7.40 -6.41 -8.04
C THR A 77 6.30 -6.39 -6.99
N ALA A 78 6.16 -5.27 -6.26
CA ALA A 78 5.16 -5.08 -5.23
C ALA A 78 4.36 -3.80 -5.48
N ILE A 79 3.03 -3.93 -5.51
CA ILE A 79 2.10 -2.83 -5.72
C ILE A 79 0.96 -2.87 -4.72
N HIS A 80 0.43 -1.69 -4.36
CA HIS A 80 -0.79 -1.52 -3.57
C HIS A 80 -1.77 -0.62 -4.30
N MET A 81 -3.04 -1.03 -4.38
CA MET A 81 -4.06 -0.35 -5.18
C MET A 81 -5.35 -0.14 -4.39
N PRO A 82 -6.13 0.91 -4.66
CA PRO A 82 -7.54 0.92 -4.31
C PRO A 82 -8.29 -0.13 -5.15
N LEU A 83 -9.33 -0.74 -4.57
CA LEU A 83 -10.07 -1.86 -5.18
C LEU A 83 -10.50 -1.58 -6.62
N HIS A 84 -11.16 -0.44 -6.88
CA HIS A 84 -11.69 -0.13 -8.21
C HIS A 84 -10.60 -0.12 -9.29
N ARG A 85 -9.42 0.42 -9.00
CA ARG A 85 -8.29 0.41 -9.95
C ARG A 85 -7.68 -0.99 -10.09
N PHE A 86 -7.69 -1.77 -9.02
CA PHE A 86 -7.17 -3.14 -9.07
C PHE A 86 -8.06 -4.06 -9.91
N THR A 87 -9.38 -3.93 -9.82
CA THR A 87 -10.31 -4.73 -10.61
C THR A 87 -10.25 -4.39 -12.10
N GLU A 88 -9.97 -3.13 -12.44
CA GLU A 88 -9.83 -2.66 -13.83
C GLU A 88 -8.45 -2.99 -14.45
N MET A 89 -7.45 -3.33 -13.62
CA MET A 89 -6.10 -3.64 -14.10
C MET A 89 -6.11 -4.92 -14.96
N PRO A 90 -5.52 -4.89 -16.17
CA PRO A 90 -5.38 -6.08 -17.01
C PRO A 90 -4.64 -7.22 -16.30
N GLU A 91 -5.08 -8.45 -16.52
CA GLU A 91 -4.49 -9.63 -15.86
C GLU A 91 -2.99 -9.79 -16.16
N GLU A 92 -2.58 -9.50 -17.40
CA GLU A 92 -1.17 -9.51 -17.80
C GLU A 92 -0.32 -8.53 -16.98
N GLN A 93 -0.89 -7.36 -16.63
CA GLN A 93 -0.21 -6.38 -15.79
C GLN A 93 -0.16 -6.84 -14.33
N LYS A 94 -1.24 -7.44 -13.81
CA LYS A 94 -1.25 -8.01 -12.45
C LYS A 94 -0.17 -9.07 -12.26
N GLN A 95 0.05 -9.91 -13.27
CA GLN A 95 1.06 -10.97 -13.23
C GLN A 95 2.50 -10.47 -13.14
N LYS A 96 2.77 -9.20 -13.47
CA LYS A 96 4.09 -8.57 -13.26
C LYS A 96 4.41 -8.35 -11.79
N PHE A 97 3.41 -8.37 -10.92
CA PHE A 97 3.56 -8.11 -9.49
C PHE A 97 3.43 -9.39 -8.66
N LEU A 98 4.47 -9.71 -7.91
CA LEU A 98 4.46 -10.84 -6.96
C LEU A 98 3.62 -10.51 -5.71
N VAL A 99 3.62 -9.23 -5.31
CA VAL A 99 2.87 -8.73 -4.16
C VAL A 99 1.84 -7.71 -4.64
N ARG A 100 0.57 -8.03 -4.44
CA ARG A 100 -0.58 -7.24 -4.87
C ARG A 100 -1.46 -6.93 -3.66
N GLY A 101 -1.27 -5.75 -3.10
CA GLY A 101 -2.06 -5.26 -1.97
C GLY A 101 -3.29 -4.49 -2.45
N VAL A 102 -4.40 -4.64 -1.75
CA VAL A 102 -5.65 -3.92 -2.06
C VAL A 102 -6.26 -3.34 -0.80
N SER A 103 -6.65 -2.06 -0.88
CA SER A 103 -7.43 -1.41 0.18
C SER A 103 -8.91 -1.76 0.02
N VAL A 104 -9.53 -2.24 1.12
CA VAL A 104 -10.93 -2.68 1.15
C VAL A 104 -11.69 -2.01 2.27
N HIS A 105 -13.00 -1.84 2.08
CA HIS A 105 -13.89 -1.13 3.00
C HIS A 105 -15.16 -1.91 3.33
N SER A 106 -15.32 -3.13 2.82
CA SER A 106 -16.40 -4.06 3.14
C SER A 106 -15.92 -5.52 3.03
N VAL A 107 -16.72 -6.45 3.49
CA VAL A 107 -16.51 -7.90 3.31
C VAL A 107 -16.59 -8.28 1.83
N GLU A 108 -17.52 -7.67 1.11
CA GLU A 108 -17.72 -7.86 -0.33
C GLU A 108 -16.48 -7.41 -1.10
N ASP A 109 -15.93 -6.22 -0.76
CA ASP A 109 -14.67 -5.71 -1.32
C ASP A 109 -13.53 -6.71 -1.11
N ALA A 110 -13.43 -7.27 0.09
CA ALA A 110 -12.36 -8.20 0.45
C ALA A 110 -12.41 -9.48 -0.38
N ARG A 111 -13.61 -10.07 -0.52
CA ARG A 111 -13.83 -11.25 -1.35
C ARG A 111 -13.54 -10.98 -2.82
N LEU A 112 -14.01 -9.85 -3.32
CA LEU A 112 -13.75 -9.45 -4.71
C LEU A 112 -12.26 -9.24 -4.97
N ALA A 113 -11.55 -8.56 -4.07
CA ALA A 113 -10.12 -8.37 -4.20
C ALA A 113 -9.35 -9.70 -4.23
N GLU A 114 -9.69 -10.65 -3.34
CA GLU A 114 -9.10 -12.00 -3.34
C GLU A 114 -9.38 -12.74 -4.64
N GLN A 115 -10.64 -12.73 -5.12
CA GLN A 115 -11.02 -13.36 -6.40
C GLN A 115 -10.28 -12.75 -7.59
N CYS A 116 -10.01 -11.43 -7.56
CA CYS A 116 -9.23 -10.73 -8.59
C CYS A 116 -7.71 -10.89 -8.44
N GLY A 117 -7.23 -11.71 -7.50
CA GLY A 117 -5.82 -12.08 -7.38
C GLY A 117 -5.00 -11.18 -6.44
N ALA A 118 -5.63 -10.47 -5.50
CA ALA A 118 -4.90 -9.80 -4.42
C ALA A 118 -4.12 -10.84 -3.57
N THR A 119 -2.95 -10.45 -3.06
CA THR A 119 -2.13 -11.31 -2.21
C THR A 119 -2.13 -10.89 -0.75
N TYR A 120 -2.62 -9.69 -0.45
CA TYR A 120 -2.92 -9.20 0.89
C TYR A 120 -3.91 -8.03 0.80
N LEU A 121 -4.57 -7.73 1.91
CA LEU A 121 -5.52 -6.62 2.02
C LEU A 121 -5.11 -5.65 3.11
N THR A 122 -5.58 -4.40 2.98
CA THR A 122 -5.65 -3.45 4.08
C THR A 122 -7.11 -3.09 4.31
N ALA A 123 -7.64 -3.46 5.47
CA ALA A 123 -9.03 -3.18 5.86
C ALA A 123 -9.06 -1.91 6.73
N GLY A 124 -9.79 -0.90 6.34
CA GLY A 124 -9.81 0.34 7.08
C GLY A 124 -11.05 1.20 6.85
N HIS A 125 -11.21 2.20 7.70
CA HIS A 125 -10.44 2.49 8.93
C HIS A 125 -11.16 1.92 10.14
N VAL A 126 -10.41 1.29 11.04
CA VAL A 126 -10.96 0.58 12.20
C VAL A 126 -11.30 1.57 13.33
N PHE A 127 -10.43 2.54 13.57
CA PHE A 127 -10.56 3.56 14.62
C PHE A 127 -10.70 4.95 14.02
N VAL A 128 -11.17 5.91 14.83
CA VAL A 128 -11.21 7.33 14.45
C VAL A 128 -9.81 7.80 14.04
N THR A 129 -9.71 8.53 12.94
CA THR A 129 -8.44 9.04 12.41
C THR A 129 -8.67 10.37 11.70
N ASP A 130 -7.71 11.28 11.84
CA ASP A 130 -7.73 12.58 11.16
C ASP A 130 -7.64 12.46 9.63
N CYS A 131 -7.09 11.36 9.13
CA CYS A 131 -7.04 11.09 7.68
C CYS A 131 -8.41 10.80 7.06
N LYS A 132 -9.44 10.57 7.88
CA LYS A 132 -10.82 10.21 7.46
C LYS A 132 -11.87 11.05 8.20
N LYS A 133 -11.60 12.36 8.35
CA LYS A 133 -12.54 13.28 9.00
C LYS A 133 -13.95 13.17 8.41
N GLY A 134 -14.96 13.08 9.28
CA GLY A 134 -16.37 12.99 8.89
C GLY A 134 -16.86 11.59 8.52
N LEU A 135 -16.00 10.57 8.51
CA LEU A 135 -16.41 9.18 8.33
C LEU A 135 -16.36 8.43 9.66
N ALA A 136 -17.43 7.70 9.98
CA ALA A 136 -17.46 6.85 11.15
C ALA A 136 -16.45 5.68 11.01
N PRO A 137 -15.73 5.32 12.09
CA PRO A 137 -14.86 4.15 12.08
C PRO A 137 -15.70 2.87 11.90
N ARG A 138 -15.13 1.87 11.27
CA ARG A 138 -15.83 0.60 11.00
C ARG A 138 -15.79 -0.37 12.19
N GLY A 139 -14.85 -0.17 13.12
CA GLY A 139 -14.74 -0.98 14.33
C GLY A 139 -14.01 -2.31 14.14
N LEU A 140 -13.86 -3.01 15.27
CA LEU A 140 -13.16 -4.32 15.31
C LEU A 140 -13.99 -5.44 14.72
N ASP A 141 -15.33 -5.38 14.81
CA ASP A 141 -16.23 -6.40 14.24
C ASP A 141 -16.07 -6.46 12.73
N PHE A 142 -16.04 -5.30 12.07
CA PHE A 142 -15.72 -5.21 10.63
C PHE A 142 -14.37 -5.87 10.30
N LEU A 143 -13.32 -5.57 11.06
CA LEU A 143 -12.01 -6.17 10.83
C LEU A 143 -12.06 -7.69 11.00
N HIS A 144 -12.76 -8.17 12.02
CA HIS A 144 -12.95 -9.62 12.26
C HIS A 144 -13.69 -10.29 11.11
N GLU A 145 -14.79 -9.69 10.63
CA GLU A 145 -15.57 -10.20 9.50
C GLU A 145 -14.73 -10.26 8.22
N VAL A 146 -13.96 -9.21 7.91
CA VAL A 146 -13.06 -9.20 6.75
C VAL A 146 -12.02 -10.31 6.88
N CYS A 147 -11.32 -10.42 8.02
CA CYS A 147 -10.32 -11.47 8.24
C CYS A 147 -10.90 -12.88 8.12
N SER A 148 -12.15 -13.08 8.53
CA SER A 148 -12.84 -14.38 8.46
C SER A 148 -13.36 -14.71 7.06
N SER A 149 -13.48 -13.70 6.17
CA SER A 149 -14.11 -13.85 4.86
C SER A 149 -13.13 -14.22 3.74
N VAL A 150 -11.82 -14.09 3.95
CA VAL A 150 -10.75 -14.32 2.97
C VAL A 150 -9.66 -15.23 3.54
N LYS A 151 -8.85 -15.81 2.64
CA LYS A 151 -7.73 -16.70 3.02
C LYS A 151 -6.38 -15.97 2.98
N ILE A 152 -6.31 -14.83 2.28
CA ILE A 152 -5.10 -14.02 2.19
C ILE A 152 -4.95 -13.15 3.45
N PRO A 153 -3.72 -12.71 3.80
CA PRO A 153 -3.48 -11.83 4.94
C PRO A 153 -4.24 -10.50 4.86
N VAL A 154 -4.73 -10.03 6.00
CA VAL A 154 -5.36 -8.72 6.18
C VAL A 154 -4.56 -7.89 7.17
#